data_7a3f79bf089f7717e630da3a6626c971
#
_entry.id   7a3f79bf089f7717e630da3a6626c971
#
_cell.length_a   1.000
_cell.length_b   1.000
_cell.length_c   1.000
_cell.angle_alpha   90.00
_cell.angle_beta   90.00
_cell.angle_gamma   90.00
#
_symmetry.space_group_name_H-M   'P 1'
#
loop_
_entity.id
_entity.type
_entity.pdbx_description
1 polymer ?
#
loop_
_entity_poly.entity_id
_entity_poly.type
_entity_poly.pdbx_seq_one_letter_code
_entity_poly.pdbx_strand_id
1 'polypeptide(L)'
;LVLVEKRFKIGDWILVDGIIEGIVEKIGFRSTTIRKFDKSLAIIPNFQFAENAVVNVSETSNWLISWIITLQYDTTVDQLKTIRNQIEDHIKKSDEFNTNIGIAVRIDKFSDSSIDMYVRCFTNSGSWNEWLSVKEKLALAIKQIVESNKASFAFPSSSIYIEKK
;
A
#
# COMPACT_ATOMS: atom_id res chain seq x y z
N LEU A 1 -21.40 25.98 0.11
CA LEU A 1 -21.80 24.64 0.60
C LEU A 1 -20.61 23.86 1.16
N VAL A 2 -19.47 23.83 0.45
CA VAL A 2 -18.25 23.14 0.92
C VAL A 2 -17.76 23.67 2.29
N LEU A 3 -17.93 24.96 2.54
CA LEU A 3 -17.58 25.60 3.82
C LEU A 3 -18.50 25.21 4.98
N VAL A 4 -19.75 24.85 4.70
CA VAL A 4 -20.74 24.49 5.73
C VAL A 4 -20.51 23.08 6.27
N GLU A 5 -20.08 22.14 5.42
CA GLU A 5 -19.91 20.74 5.80
C GLU A 5 -18.51 20.40 6.32
N LYS A 6 -17.56 21.34 6.25
CA LYS A 6 -16.17 21.17 6.72
C LYS A 6 -15.52 19.84 6.28
N ARG A 7 -15.78 19.42 5.05
CA ARG A 7 -15.27 18.15 4.49
C ARG A 7 -13.74 18.07 4.47
N PHE A 8 -13.10 19.23 4.35
CA PHE A 8 -11.65 19.41 4.43
C PHE A 8 -11.32 20.84 4.84
N LYS A 9 -10.09 21.08 5.25
CA LYS A 9 -9.55 22.38 5.67
C LYS A 9 -8.25 22.71 4.91
N ILE A 10 -7.80 23.96 5.04
CA ILE A 10 -6.49 24.37 4.52
C ILE A 10 -5.40 23.53 5.19
N GLY A 11 -4.48 23.02 4.38
CA GLY A 11 -3.42 22.12 4.78
C GLY A 11 -3.74 20.63 4.61
N ASP A 12 -5.00 20.26 4.38
CA ASP A 12 -5.37 18.86 4.15
C ASP A 12 -4.91 18.38 2.78
N TRP A 13 -4.44 17.15 2.75
CA TRP A 13 -4.25 16.38 1.52
C TRP A 13 -5.59 15.74 1.13
N ILE A 14 -6.11 16.15 -0.01
CA ILE A 14 -7.36 15.61 -0.55
C ILE A 14 -7.15 14.96 -1.92
N LEU A 15 -8.00 13.98 -2.20
CA LEU A 15 -8.10 13.31 -3.48
C LEU A 15 -9.57 13.34 -3.95
N VAL A 16 -9.78 13.81 -5.16
CA VAL A 16 -11.04 13.66 -5.91
C VAL A 16 -10.70 12.92 -7.19
N ASP A 17 -11.14 11.68 -7.28
CA ASP A 17 -10.74 10.76 -8.35
C ASP A 17 -11.01 11.34 -9.75
N GLY A 18 -10.02 11.24 -10.63
CA GLY A 18 -10.05 11.78 -11.99
C GLY A 18 -10.05 13.32 -12.10
N ILE A 19 -10.05 14.05 -10.98
CA ILE A 19 -10.12 15.52 -10.96
C ILE A 19 -8.86 16.13 -10.37
N ILE A 20 -8.56 15.86 -9.10
CA ILE A 20 -7.44 16.51 -8.39
C ILE A 20 -6.92 15.67 -7.23
N GLU A 21 -5.62 15.75 -7.01
CA GLU A 21 -4.95 15.32 -5.80
C GLU A 21 -3.90 16.36 -5.37
N GLY A 22 -3.88 16.72 -4.09
CA GLY A 22 -2.91 17.68 -3.54
C GLY A 22 -3.31 18.24 -2.20
N ILE A 23 -2.56 19.28 -1.79
CA ILE A 23 -2.74 19.98 -0.51
C ILE A 23 -3.61 21.22 -0.73
N VAL A 24 -4.63 21.36 0.10
CA VAL A 24 -5.52 22.54 0.08
C VAL A 24 -4.75 23.78 0.58
N GLU A 25 -4.55 24.77 -0.28
CA GLU A 25 -3.87 26.03 0.10
C GLU A 25 -4.86 27.14 0.46
N LYS A 26 -5.96 27.23 -0.27
CA LYS A 26 -6.95 28.30 -0.07
C LYS A 26 -8.35 27.78 -0.43
N ILE A 27 -9.32 28.11 0.41
CA ILE A 27 -10.73 27.86 0.14
C ILE A 27 -11.40 29.22 -0.09
N GLY A 28 -11.85 29.45 -1.31
CA GLY A 28 -12.57 30.65 -1.70
C GLY A 28 -14.06 30.44 -1.80
N PHE A 29 -14.82 31.48 -2.13
CA PHE A 29 -16.27 31.41 -2.27
C PHE A 29 -16.72 30.55 -3.47
N ARG A 30 -16.02 30.67 -4.61
CA ARG A 30 -16.36 29.95 -5.85
C ARG A 30 -15.40 28.82 -6.19
N SER A 31 -14.18 28.90 -5.72
CA SER A 31 -13.10 27.96 -6.06
C SER A 31 -12.18 27.72 -4.87
N THR A 32 -11.56 26.54 -4.89
CA THR A 32 -10.53 26.12 -3.94
C THR A 32 -9.22 25.97 -4.70
N THR A 33 -8.13 26.47 -4.11
CA THR A 33 -6.79 26.38 -4.67
C THR A 33 -6.05 25.21 -4.01
N ILE A 34 -5.48 24.35 -4.83
CA ILE A 34 -4.81 23.12 -4.40
C ILE A 34 -3.39 23.11 -4.98
N ARG A 35 -2.40 22.86 -4.12
CA ARG A 35 -1.02 22.61 -4.49
C ARG A 35 -0.84 21.13 -4.78
N LYS A 36 -0.59 20.79 -6.04
CA LYS A 36 -0.28 19.43 -6.46
C LYS A 36 1.10 19.00 -5.95
N PHE A 37 1.40 17.71 -5.96
CA PHE A 37 2.70 17.19 -5.50
C PHE A 37 3.86 17.58 -6.42
N ASP A 38 3.60 17.84 -7.71
CA ASP A 38 4.58 18.41 -8.64
C ASP A 38 4.80 19.92 -8.43
N LYS A 39 4.17 20.52 -7.38
CA LYS A 39 4.20 21.93 -7.01
C LYS A 39 3.44 22.86 -7.94
N SER A 40 2.78 22.36 -8.96
CA SER A 40 1.84 23.17 -9.74
C SER A 40 0.61 23.54 -8.92
N LEU A 41 -0.02 24.67 -9.28
CA LEU A 41 -1.20 25.19 -8.62
C LEU A 41 -2.45 24.87 -9.46
N ALA A 42 -3.43 24.25 -8.86
CA ALA A 42 -4.73 23.98 -9.46
C ALA A 42 -5.82 24.80 -8.78
N ILE A 43 -6.71 25.38 -9.58
CA ILE A 43 -7.88 26.11 -9.10
C ILE A 43 -9.11 25.32 -9.51
N ILE A 44 -9.82 24.75 -8.52
CA ILE A 44 -10.94 23.86 -8.73
C ILE A 44 -12.23 24.56 -8.33
N PRO A 45 -13.26 24.64 -9.20
CA PRO A 45 -14.56 25.17 -8.83
C PRO A 45 -15.18 24.36 -7.69
N ASN A 46 -15.77 25.04 -6.69
CA ASN A 46 -16.29 24.38 -5.47
C ASN A 46 -17.43 23.40 -5.76
N PHE A 47 -18.16 23.54 -6.86
CA PHE A 47 -19.19 22.58 -7.22
C PHE A 47 -18.65 21.17 -7.48
N GLN A 48 -17.38 21.04 -7.94
CA GLN A 48 -16.75 19.76 -8.16
C GLN A 48 -16.66 18.94 -6.86
N PHE A 49 -16.40 19.60 -5.74
CA PHE A 49 -16.39 18.94 -4.43
C PHE A 49 -17.78 18.59 -3.89
N ALA A 50 -18.81 19.26 -4.40
CA ALA A 50 -20.20 18.95 -4.04
C ALA A 50 -20.75 17.76 -4.81
N GLU A 51 -20.31 17.57 -6.06
CA GLU A 51 -20.82 16.54 -6.97
C GLU A 51 -20.01 15.24 -6.93
N ASN A 52 -18.80 15.27 -6.40
CA ASN A 52 -17.90 14.12 -6.38
C ASN A 52 -17.54 13.69 -4.97
N ALA A 53 -17.12 12.43 -4.83
CA ALA A 53 -16.57 11.93 -3.58
C ALA A 53 -15.21 12.61 -3.30
N VAL A 54 -15.05 13.14 -2.11
CA VAL A 54 -13.80 13.72 -1.64
C VAL A 54 -13.19 12.79 -0.60
N VAL A 55 -12.01 12.28 -0.89
CA VAL A 55 -11.21 11.52 0.07
C VAL A 55 -10.27 12.48 0.80
N ASN A 56 -10.42 12.62 2.10
CA ASN A 56 -9.48 13.37 2.93
C ASN A 56 -8.37 12.42 3.39
N VAL A 57 -7.24 12.45 2.68
CA VAL A 57 -6.10 11.57 2.94
C VAL A 57 -5.41 11.93 4.25
N SER A 58 -5.48 13.20 4.68
CA SER A 58 -4.94 13.65 5.98
C SER A 58 -5.66 13.03 7.18
N GLU A 59 -6.91 12.56 7.01
CA GLU A 59 -7.68 11.87 8.05
C GLU A 59 -7.44 10.35 8.06
N THR A 60 -6.47 9.85 7.29
CA THR A 60 -6.10 8.43 7.31
C THR A 60 -5.56 8.05 8.69
N SER A 61 -6.25 7.13 9.35
CA SER A 61 -5.86 6.68 10.71
C SER A 61 -4.72 5.66 10.68
N ASN A 62 -4.73 4.79 9.68
CA ASN A 62 -3.78 3.68 9.53
C ASN A 62 -3.54 3.43 8.04
N TRP A 63 -2.29 3.38 7.62
CA TRP A 63 -1.95 3.11 6.23
C TRP A 63 -1.92 1.61 5.95
N LEU A 64 -2.58 1.23 4.87
CA LEU A 64 -2.56 -0.13 4.36
C LEU A 64 -1.21 -0.46 3.69
N ILE A 65 -0.66 -1.63 4.01
CA ILE A 65 0.36 -2.31 3.23
C ILE A 65 -0.27 -3.60 2.70
N SER A 66 -0.31 -3.75 1.39
CA SER A 66 -0.91 -4.91 0.73
C SER A 66 -0.01 -5.34 -0.41
N TRP A 67 0.62 -6.52 -0.28
CA TRP A 67 1.57 -7.04 -1.25
C TRP A 67 1.29 -8.49 -1.62
N ILE A 68 1.71 -8.85 -2.82
CA ILE A 68 1.85 -10.23 -3.25
C ILE A 68 3.35 -10.54 -3.29
N ILE A 69 3.76 -11.49 -2.46
CA ILE A 69 5.11 -12.02 -2.44
C ILE A 69 5.14 -13.26 -3.33
N THR A 70 5.95 -13.24 -4.37
CA THR A 70 6.03 -14.31 -5.36
C THR A 70 7.24 -15.21 -5.06
N LEU A 71 6.99 -16.48 -4.78
CA LEU A 71 8.00 -17.48 -4.46
C LEU A 71 8.13 -18.51 -5.59
N GLN A 72 9.33 -19.07 -5.76
CA GLN A 72 9.56 -20.11 -6.78
C GLN A 72 8.79 -21.39 -6.46
N TYR A 73 8.46 -22.18 -7.49
CA TYR A 73 7.70 -23.42 -7.36
C TYR A 73 8.44 -24.54 -6.64
N ASP A 74 9.78 -24.48 -6.56
CA ASP A 74 10.60 -25.40 -5.80
C ASP A 74 10.57 -25.15 -4.29
N THR A 75 9.92 -24.06 -3.83
CA THR A 75 9.70 -23.77 -2.42
C THR A 75 8.79 -24.84 -1.81
N THR A 76 9.32 -25.58 -0.86
CA THR A 76 8.59 -26.69 -0.21
C THR A 76 7.44 -26.18 0.67
N VAL A 77 6.48 -27.06 0.96
CA VAL A 77 5.34 -26.75 1.84
C VAL A 77 5.81 -26.31 3.23
N ASP A 78 6.87 -26.91 3.76
CA ASP A 78 7.40 -26.55 5.08
C ASP A 78 8.06 -25.18 5.06
N GLN A 79 8.79 -24.84 4.00
CA GLN A 79 9.34 -23.49 3.80
C GLN A 79 8.21 -22.45 3.69
N LEU A 80 7.16 -22.73 2.90
CA LEU A 80 6.00 -21.84 2.76
C LEU A 80 5.33 -21.56 4.10
N LYS A 81 5.10 -22.60 4.91
CA LYS A 81 4.52 -22.47 6.26
C LYS A 81 5.42 -21.65 7.17
N THR A 82 6.72 -21.93 7.16
CA THR A 82 7.69 -21.24 8.01
C THR A 82 7.80 -19.76 7.64
N ILE A 83 7.94 -19.45 6.35
CA ILE A 83 8.00 -18.07 5.84
C ILE A 83 6.74 -17.30 6.23
N ARG A 84 5.56 -17.89 5.97
CA ARG A 84 4.27 -17.29 6.36
C ARG A 84 4.22 -16.96 7.84
N ASN A 85 4.58 -17.92 8.70
CA ASN A 85 4.53 -17.76 10.15
C ASN A 85 5.53 -16.68 10.61
N GLN A 86 6.74 -16.68 10.09
CA GLN A 86 7.76 -15.68 10.45
C GLN A 86 7.37 -14.26 10.03
N ILE A 87 6.76 -14.07 8.85
CA ILE A 87 6.24 -12.77 8.42
C ILE A 87 5.10 -12.33 9.33
N GLU A 88 4.13 -13.21 9.61
CA GLU A 88 3.01 -12.90 10.49
C GLU A 88 3.47 -12.56 11.91
N ASP A 89 4.42 -13.30 12.45
CA ASP A 89 5.03 -13.05 13.77
C ASP A 89 5.80 -11.74 13.81
N HIS A 90 6.55 -11.41 12.75
CA HIS A 90 7.26 -10.14 12.64
C HIS A 90 6.29 -8.97 12.73
N ILE A 91 5.19 -9.02 11.99
CA ILE A 91 4.15 -7.98 12.03
C ILE A 91 3.51 -7.88 13.41
N LYS A 92 3.16 -9.03 14.03
CA LYS A 92 2.50 -9.07 15.34
C LYS A 92 3.36 -8.58 16.50
N LYS A 93 4.67 -8.77 16.43
CA LYS A 93 5.62 -8.38 17.48
C LYS A 93 6.10 -6.94 17.37
N SER A 94 5.88 -6.30 16.23
CA SER A 94 6.32 -4.93 16.00
C SER A 94 5.25 -3.93 16.42
N ASP A 95 5.64 -2.92 17.18
CA ASP A 95 4.76 -1.81 17.60
C ASP A 95 4.38 -0.87 16.43
N GLU A 96 4.98 -1.06 15.27
CA GLU A 96 4.72 -0.24 14.08
C GLU A 96 3.41 -0.61 13.37
N PHE A 97 2.81 -1.78 13.69
CA PHE A 97 1.59 -2.28 13.05
C PHE A 97 0.40 -2.34 14.00
N ASN A 98 -0.77 -2.01 13.48
CA ASN A 98 -2.03 -2.15 14.20
C ASN A 98 -2.62 -3.55 14.00
N THR A 99 -2.41 -4.41 14.97
CA THR A 99 -2.89 -5.81 14.92
C THR A 99 -4.39 -5.95 15.13
N ASN A 100 -5.06 -4.91 15.65
CA ASN A 100 -6.50 -4.93 15.92
C ASN A 100 -7.36 -4.77 14.65
N ILE A 101 -6.79 -4.17 13.59
CA ILE A 101 -7.49 -3.93 12.31
C ILE A 101 -7.47 -5.19 11.42
N GLY A 102 -6.56 -6.11 11.70
CA GLY A 102 -6.41 -7.36 10.97
C GLY A 102 -5.09 -7.48 10.23
N ILE A 103 -4.54 -8.67 10.28
CA ILE A 103 -3.33 -9.09 9.57
C ILE A 103 -3.70 -10.30 8.72
N ALA A 104 -3.22 -10.35 7.49
CA ALA A 104 -3.34 -11.53 6.66
C ALA A 104 -1.99 -11.84 6.01
N VAL A 105 -1.46 -13.04 6.30
CA VAL A 105 -0.33 -13.62 5.58
C VAL A 105 -0.76 -15.02 5.17
N ARG A 106 -1.08 -15.21 3.88
CA ARG A 106 -1.67 -16.46 3.36
C ARG A 106 -1.14 -16.76 1.97
N ILE A 107 -1.05 -18.04 1.66
CA ILE A 107 -0.90 -18.46 0.25
C ILE A 107 -2.18 -18.06 -0.46
N ASP A 108 -2.04 -17.32 -1.56
CA ASP A 108 -3.14 -16.77 -2.32
C ASP A 108 -3.50 -17.69 -3.50
N LYS A 109 -2.53 -17.92 -4.37
CA LYS A 109 -2.75 -18.75 -5.56
C LYS A 109 -1.43 -19.27 -6.16
N PHE A 110 -1.57 -20.18 -7.11
CA PHE A 110 -0.50 -20.63 -7.98
C PHE A 110 -0.63 -19.88 -9.30
N SER A 111 0.36 -19.02 -9.59
CA SER A 111 0.46 -18.26 -10.84
C SER A 111 1.33 -18.99 -11.86
N ASP A 112 1.45 -18.46 -13.06
CA ASP A 112 2.18 -19.13 -14.17
C ASP A 112 3.65 -19.46 -13.83
N SER A 113 4.30 -18.61 -13.02
CA SER A 113 5.73 -18.76 -12.67
C SER A 113 6.01 -18.64 -11.19
N SER A 114 4.99 -18.60 -10.33
CA SER A 114 5.16 -18.35 -8.89
C SER A 114 4.06 -18.96 -8.03
N ILE A 115 4.43 -19.21 -6.77
CA ILE A 115 3.50 -19.38 -5.67
C ILE A 115 3.33 -18.02 -5.01
N ASP A 116 2.12 -17.49 -5.03
CA ASP A 116 1.81 -16.16 -4.55
C ASP A 116 1.38 -16.20 -3.09
N MET A 117 2.05 -15.40 -2.26
CA MET A 117 1.70 -15.21 -0.85
C MET A 117 1.19 -13.78 -0.64
N TYR A 118 -0.04 -13.66 -0.18
CA TYR A 118 -0.67 -12.39 0.16
C TYR A 118 -0.24 -11.92 1.53
N VAL A 119 0.23 -10.69 1.62
CA VAL A 119 0.58 -10.01 2.88
C VAL A 119 -0.23 -8.74 2.99
N ARG A 120 -1.01 -8.61 4.06
CA ARG A 120 -1.80 -7.42 4.34
C ARG A 120 -1.68 -7.03 5.80
N CYS A 121 -1.36 -5.78 6.05
CA CYS A 121 -1.30 -5.20 7.39
C CYS A 121 -1.53 -3.69 7.34
N PHE A 122 -1.71 -3.09 8.51
CA PHE A 122 -1.90 -1.65 8.66
C PHE A 122 -0.87 -1.10 9.64
N THR A 123 -0.34 0.09 9.36
CA THR A 123 0.54 0.79 10.29
C THR A 123 -0.25 1.36 11.47
N ASN A 124 0.43 1.60 12.60
CA ASN A 124 -0.18 2.28 13.76
C ASN A 124 -0.32 3.78 13.55
N SER A 125 0.47 4.37 12.66
CA SER A 125 0.47 5.80 12.38
C SER A 125 -0.27 6.12 11.10
N GLY A 126 -0.98 7.27 11.08
CA GLY A 126 -1.53 7.92 9.90
C GLY A 126 -0.52 8.78 9.13
N SER A 127 0.73 8.87 9.58
CA SER A 127 1.78 9.65 8.93
C SER A 127 2.29 8.94 7.66
N TRP A 128 2.26 9.65 6.54
CA TRP A 128 2.82 9.17 5.27
C TRP A 128 4.31 8.83 5.34
N ASN A 129 5.10 9.69 5.98
CA ASN A 129 6.55 9.48 6.10
C ASN A 129 6.88 8.26 6.98
N GLU A 130 6.14 8.07 8.06
CA GLU A 130 6.27 6.87 8.90
C GLU A 130 5.85 5.62 8.15
N TRP A 131 4.76 5.67 7.39
CA TRP A 131 4.33 4.56 6.55
C TRP A 131 5.40 4.14 5.54
N LEU A 132 6.07 5.08 4.87
CA LEU A 132 7.18 4.78 3.97
C LEU A 132 8.32 4.04 4.66
N SER A 133 8.69 4.50 5.86
CA SER A 133 9.75 3.88 6.67
C SER A 133 9.37 2.46 7.12
N VAL A 134 8.16 2.29 7.64
CA VAL A 134 7.63 0.98 8.08
C VAL A 134 7.52 0.01 6.91
N LYS A 135 7.05 0.50 5.78
CA LYS A 135 6.95 -0.27 4.54
C LYS A 135 8.31 -0.79 4.07
N GLU A 136 9.35 0.05 4.10
CA GLU A 136 10.71 -0.34 3.75
C GLU A 136 11.25 -1.41 4.73
N LYS A 137 11.11 -1.20 6.03
CA LYS A 137 11.53 -2.16 7.05
C LYS A 137 10.85 -3.52 6.88
N LEU A 138 9.55 -3.53 6.60
CA LEU A 138 8.81 -4.76 6.32
C LEU A 138 9.33 -5.45 5.06
N ALA A 139 9.61 -4.72 4.00
CA ALA A 139 10.16 -5.28 2.76
C ALA A 139 11.52 -5.96 3.00
N LEU A 140 12.42 -5.31 3.75
CA LEU A 140 13.72 -5.87 4.12
C LEU A 140 13.58 -7.10 5.02
N ALA A 141 12.66 -7.06 6.00
CA ALA A 141 12.39 -8.20 6.87
C ALA A 141 11.85 -9.40 6.07
N ILE A 142 10.91 -9.20 5.16
CA ILE A 142 10.38 -10.25 4.29
C ILE A 142 11.49 -10.84 3.44
N LYS A 143 12.33 -9.99 2.83
CA LYS A 143 13.47 -10.46 2.03
C LYS A 143 14.40 -11.34 2.85
N GLN A 144 14.79 -10.91 4.04
CA GLN A 144 15.64 -11.68 4.95
C GLN A 144 14.99 -13.01 5.38
N ILE A 145 13.68 -13.00 5.67
CA ILE A 145 12.94 -14.22 6.04
C ILE A 145 12.96 -15.23 4.90
N VAL A 146 12.69 -14.80 3.67
CA VAL A 146 12.69 -15.69 2.50
C VAL A 146 14.08 -16.29 2.29
N GLU A 147 15.14 -15.48 2.29
CA GLU A 147 16.51 -15.94 2.07
C GLU A 147 17.02 -16.87 3.18
N SER A 148 16.72 -16.56 4.45
CA SER A 148 17.16 -17.39 5.58
C SER A 148 16.47 -18.78 5.61
N ASN A 149 15.30 -18.90 5.00
CA ASN A 149 14.63 -20.16 4.78
C ASN A 149 15.05 -20.89 3.49
N LYS A 150 16.12 -20.42 2.83
CA LYS A 150 16.65 -20.99 1.57
C LYS A 150 15.60 -21.04 0.45
N ALA A 151 14.65 -20.13 0.48
CA ALA A 151 13.69 -19.91 -0.59
C ALA A 151 14.13 -18.73 -1.46
N SER A 152 13.57 -18.62 -2.63
CA SER A 152 13.87 -17.57 -3.59
C SER A 152 12.59 -16.93 -4.12
N PHE A 153 12.69 -15.63 -4.43
CA PHE A 153 11.62 -14.95 -5.16
C PHE A 153 11.53 -15.48 -6.58
N ALA A 154 10.30 -15.55 -7.10
CA ALA A 154 10.07 -15.99 -8.46
C ALA A 154 10.48 -14.93 -9.48
N PHE A 155 11.03 -15.41 -10.59
CA PHE A 155 11.28 -14.60 -11.78
C PHE A 155 10.33 -15.02 -12.89
N PRO A 156 9.97 -14.14 -13.86
CA PRO A 156 9.31 -14.55 -15.07
C PRO A 156 10.10 -15.66 -15.75
N SER A 157 9.50 -16.82 -15.94
CA SER A 157 10.18 -18.01 -16.46
C SER A 157 9.49 -18.51 -17.73
N SER A 158 10.28 -18.95 -18.71
CA SER A 158 9.81 -19.65 -19.89
C SER A 158 10.63 -20.91 -20.12
N SER A 159 9.97 -22.01 -20.50
CA SER A 159 10.61 -23.24 -20.86
C SER A 159 10.85 -23.29 -22.37
N ILE A 160 12.10 -23.51 -22.80
CA ILE A 160 12.46 -23.64 -24.21
C ILE A 160 12.81 -25.11 -24.45
N TYR A 161 12.03 -25.77 -25.31
CA TYR A 161 12.32 -27.12 -25.78
C TYR A 161 13.12 -27.05 -27.10
N ILE A 162 14.34 -27.57 -27.07
CA ILE A 162 15.21 -27.64 -28.26
C ILE A 162 15.10 -29.06 -28.83
N GLU A 163 14.43 -29.21 -29.96
CA GLU A 163 14.47 -30.48 -30.71
C GLU A 163 15.81 -30.59 -31.47
N LYS A 164 16.58 -31.62 -31.13
CA LYS A 164 17.73 -31.99 -31.95
C LYS A 164 17.22 -32.76 -33.15
N LYS A 165 17.43 -32.21 -34.36
CA LYS A 165 17.28 -32.93 -35.62
C LYS A 165 18.35 -34.00 -35.80
#